data_b10d5e913773ea31387677b82a998ceb
#
_entry.id   b10d5e913773ea31387677b82a998ceb
#
_cell.length_a   1.000
_cell.length_b   1.000
_cell.length_c   1.000
_cell.angle_alpha   90.00
_cell.angle_beta   90.00
_cell.angle_gamma   90.00
#
_symmetry.space_group_name_H-M   'P 1'
#
loop_
_entity.id
_entity.type
_entity.pdbx_description
1 polymer ?
#
loop_
_entity_poly.entity_id
_entity_poly.type
_entity_poly.pdbx_seq_one_letter_code
_entity_poly.pdbx_strand_id
1 'polypeptide(L)'
;MKNIYSIFLTIMLFAFGLNAQTIKVTFEGDEVFEGDTLRIEKMEGEEIKSYFNLTNMTESPMTLRSAFSKLDTQEGDEFLMCFGDCTLDTISPSVTLEPGVEFTNFDIAYTPINNNNTLIKVFLLNAEDNSILTNFYVKYYSEVSLPAQSKAKPMSIDVYPNPMAVNAVVNYYVPAKYKNPTMIIRNMVGKTVKTYNLRSGEEAKLNINSSELTNGVYFYSIVSEGQTITTKKLVIRK
;
A
#
# COMPACT_ATOMS: atom_id res chain seq x y z
N MET A 1 -15.61 72.56 8.10
CA MET A 1 -16.22 71.49 7.26
C MET A 1 -15.27 70.31 7.30
N LYS A 2 -15.59 69.32 8.11
CA LYS A 2 -14.78 68.09 8.25
C LYS A 2 -15.47 66.94 7.49
N ASN A 3 -14.84 66.47 6.43
CA ASN A 3 -15.30 65.29 5.69
C ASN A 3 -14.93 64.03 6.45
N ILE A 4 -15.94 63.30 6.88
CA ILE A 4 -15.79 61.93 7.46
C ILE A 4 -15.98 60.94 6.33
N TYR A 5 -14.89 60.34 5.86
CA TYR A 5 -14.94 59.20 4.95
C TYR A 5 -15.24 57.94 5.78
N SER A 6 -16.47 57.44 5.62
CA SER A 6 -16.87 56.14 6.16
C SER A 6 -16.29 55.04 5.25
N ILE A 7 -15.29 54.30 5.76
CA ILE A 7 -14.74 53.11 5.10
C ILE A 7 -15.67 51.94 5.44
N PHE A 8 -16.50 51.55 4.48
CA PHE A 8 -17.23 50.27 4.52
C PHE A 8 -16.24 49.15 4.26
N LEU A 9 -15.82 48.47 5.33
CA LEU A 9 -15.04 47.25 5.23
C LEU A 9 -16.00 46.09 4.91
N THR A 10 -16.10 45.72 3.63
CA THR A 10 -16.86 44.56 3.18
C THR A 10 -16.08 43.32 3.55
N ILE A 11 -16.45 42.65 4.65
CA ILE A 11 -15.94 41.35 5.00
C ILE A 11 -16.54 40.35 4.02
N MET A 12 -15.75 39.93 3.04
CA MET A 12 -16.08 38.85 2.12
C MET A 12 -15.89 37.52 2.87
N LEU A 13 -16.97 37.03 3.46
CA LEU A 13 -17.04 35.67 4.01
C LEU A 13 -16.88 34.69 2.84
N PHE A 14 -15.67 34.18 2.67
CA PHE A 14 -15.45 32.96 1.91
C PHE A 14 -16.11 31.81 2.69
N ALA A 15 -17.33 31.46 2.33
CA ALA A 15 -17.92 30.20 2.71
C ALA A 15 -17.11 29.10 2.00
N PHE A 16 -16.10 28.56 2.65
CA PHE A 16 -15.58 27.24 2.30
C PHE A 16 -16.76 26.29 2.51
N GLY A 17 -17.31 25.81 1.41
CA GLY A 17 -18.26 24.71 1.45
C GLY A 17 -17.57 23.50 2.08
N LEU A 18 -17.73 23.36 3.38
CA LEU A 18 -17.54 22.07 4.03
C LEU A 18 -18.58 21.16 3.39
N ASN A 19 -18.16 20.24 2.55
CA ASN A 19 -19.01 19.10 2.18
C ASN A 19 -19.32 18.38 3.49
N ALA A 20 -20.43 18.73 4.13
CA ALA A 20 -20.91 18.02 5.30
C ALA A 20 -21.21 16.59 4.84
N GLN A 21 -20.49 15.62 5.38
CA GLN A 21 -20.75 14.22 5.15
C GLN A 21 -22.19 13.94 5.56
N THR A 22 -23.02 13.47 4.64
CA THR A 22 -24.44 13.23 4.88
C THR A 22 -24.69 11.91 5.63
N ILE A 23 -23.81 10.94 5.45
CA ILE A 23 -23.82 9.64 6.12
C ILE A 23 -22.47 9.38 6.76
N LYS A 24 -22.46 9.11 8.05
CA LYS A 24 -21.30 8.59 8.77
C LYS A 24 -21.34 7.06 8.73
N VAL A 25 -20.23 6.46 8.36
CA VAL A 25 -20.01 5.00 8.38
C VAL A 25 -18.95 4.71 9.44
N THR A 26 -19.17 3.67 10.25
CA THR A 26 -18.13 3.18 11.18
C THR A 26 -17.95 1.67 11.03
N PHE A 27 -16.72 1.21 11.22
CA PHE A 27 -16.32 -0.19 11.25
C PHE A 27 -15.40 -0.42 12.45
N GLU A 28 -15.75 -1.37 13.32
CA GLU A 28 -15.02 -1.66 14.56
C GLU A 28 -14.82 -0.42 15.48
N GLY A 29 -15.69 0.59 15.36
CA GLY A 29 -15.63 1.82 16.13
C GLY A 29 -14.88 2.97 15.46
N ASP A 30 -14.12 2.71 14.41
CA ASP A 30 -13.43 3.72 13.62
C ASP A 30 -14.30 4.26 12.49
N GLU A 31 -14.19 5.55 12.17
CA GLU A 31 -14.91 6.17 11.08
C GLU A 31 -14.27 5.78 9.72
N VAL A 32 -15.14 5.43 8.76
CA VAL A 32 -14.77 5.03 7.40
C VAL A 32 -15.08 6.19 6.46
N PHE A 33 -14.06 6.71 5.81
CA PHE A 33 -14.18 7.82 4.85
C PHE A 33 -14.35 7.32 3.41
N GLU A 34 -14.80 8.20 2.55
CA GLU A 34 -14.95 7.89 1.14
C GLU A 34 -13.61 7.47 0.51
N GLY A 35 -13.62 6.31 -0.14
CA GLY A 35 -12.43 5.74 -0.78
C GLY A 35 -11.50 4.96 0.13
N ASP A 36 -11.77 4.87 1.43
CA ASP A 36 -10.97 4.05 2.36
C ASP A 36 -10.96 2.58 1.97
N THR A 37 -9.91 1.88 2.37
CA THR A 37 -9.78 0.44 2.19
C THR A 37 -9.68 -0.26 3.55
N LEU A 38 -10.75 -0.93 3.94
CA LEU A 38 -10.77 -1.79 5.11
C LEU A 38 -10.07 -3.11 4.80
N ARG A 39 -9.24 -3.58 5.71
CA ARG A 39 -8.48 -4.82 5.56
C ARG A 39 -8.94 -5.83 6.59
N ILE A 40 -9.54 -6.90 6.13
CA ILE A 40 -10.14 -7.94 6.97
C ILE A 40 -9.40 -9.25 6.70
N GLU A 41 -8.86 -9.84 7.77
CA GLU A 41 -8.20 -11.13 7.67
C GLU A 41 -9.24 -12.23 7.47
N LYS A 42 -8.91 -13.19 6.59
CA LYS A 42 -9.76 -14.33 6.29
C LYS A 42 -9.04 -15.65 6.45
N MET A 43 -9.80 -16.69 6.78
CA MET A 43 -9.38 -18.08 6.73
C MET A 43 -10.21 -18.85 5.71
N GLU A 44 -9.58 -19.75 4.97
CA GLU A 44 -10.27 -20.57 3.97
C GLU A 44 -11.38 -21.39 4.59
N GLY A 45 -12.57 -21.36 3.99
CA GLY A 45 -13.73 -22.13 4.40
C GLY A 45 -14.46 -21.58 5.63
N GLU A 46 -14.01 -20.48 6.25
CA GLU A 46 -14.72 -19.82 7.34
C GLU A 46 -15.50 -18.61 6.86
N GLU A 47 -16.79 -18.52 7.23
CA GLU A 47 -17.59 -17.33 6.98
C GLU A 47 -17.09 -16.16 7.82
N ILE A 48 -16.85 -15.03 7.19
CA ILE A 48 -16.41 -13.80 7.81
C ILE A 48 -17.51 -12.77 7.69
N LYS A 49 -17.92 -12.18 8.83
CA LYS A 49 -18.91 -11.11 8.87
C LYS A 49 -18.25 -9.77 9.18
N SER A 50 -18.49 -8.81 8.31
CA SER A 50 -18.02 -7.44 8.44
C SER A 50 -19.18 -6.55 8.80
N TYR A 51 -19.24 -6.07 10.05
CA TYR A 51 -20.34 -5.27 10.57
C TYR A 51 -20.04 -3.78 10.45
N PHE A 52 -21.00 -3.04 9.92
CA PHE A 52 -20.92 -1.59 9.74
C PHE A 52 -22.04 -0.91 10.49
N ASN A 53 -21.76 0.23 11.10
CA ASN A 53 -22.80 1.09 11.65
C ASN A 53 -22.92 2.35 10.78
N LEU A 54 -24.16 2.81 10.58
CA LEU A 54 -24.44 4.00 9.79
C LEU A 54 -25.19 5.01 10.65
N THR A 55 -24.87 6.29 10.48
CA THR A 55 -25.61 7.38 11.09
C THR A 55 -25.97 8.41 10.03
N ASN A 56 -27.25 8.73 9.93
CA ASN A 56 -27.73 9.85 9.11
C ASN A 56 -27.35 11.17 9.79
N MET A 57 -26.46 11.91 9.19
CA MET A 57 -25.95 13.20 9.72
C MET A 57 -26.78 14.40 9.27
N THR A 58 -27.86 14.19 8.52
CA THR A 58 -28.79 15.24 8.09
C THR A 58 -29.90 15.46 9.11
N GLU A 59 -30.70 16.49 8.93
CA GLU A 59 -31.85 16.81 9.80
C GLU A 59 -33.16 16.13 9.39
N SER A 60 -33.14 15.35 8.28
CA SER A 60 -34.34 14.70 7.73
C SER A 60 -34.09 13.19 7.54
N PRO A 61 -35.15 12.37 7.62
CA PRO A 61 -35.04 10.95 7.30
C PRO A 61 -34.49 10.73 5.89
N MET A 62 -33.65 9.73 5.71
CA MET A 62 -33.02 9.41 4.44
C MET A 62 -33.19 7.93 4.11
N THR A 63 -33.69 7.62 2.90
CA THR A 63 -33.86 6.25 2.46
C THR A 63 -32.66 5.83 1.61
N LEU A 64 -31.98 4.78 2.02
CA LEU A 64 -30.72 4.30 1.45
C LEU A 64 -30.84 2.87 0.93
N ARG A 65 -29.90 2.53 0.05
CA ARG A 65 -29.55 1.16 -0.33
C ARG A 65 -28.07 0.96 -0.18
N SER A 66 -27.63 -0.23 0.15
CA SER A 66 -26.26 -0.64 -0.03
C SER A 66 -26.10 -1.41 -1.33
N ALA A 67 -24.97 -1.24 -2.00
CA ALA A 67 -24.58 -2.04 -3.15
C ALA A 67 -23.10 -2.37 -3.08
N PHE A 68 -22.65 -3.44 -3.77
CA PHE A 68 -21.23 -3.70 -3.92
C PHE A 68 -20.88 -4.15 -5.33
N SER A 69 -19.65 -3.87 -5.72
CA SER A 69 -19.03 -4.38 -6.96
C SER A 69 -17.87 -5.30 -6.61
N LYS A 70 -17.82 -6.44 -7.26
CA LYS A 70 -16.69 -7.38 -7.21
C LYS A 70 -15.58 -6.84 -8.10
N LEU A 71 -14.40 -6.50 -7.53
CA LEU A 71 -13.27 -5.93 -8.26
C LEU A 71 -12.16 -6.97 -8.49
N ASP A 72 -11.83 -7.73 -7.43
CA ASP A 72 -10.87 -8.84 -7.49
C ASP A 72 -11.44 -9.97 -6.64
N THR A 73 -12.15 -10.89 -7.28
CA THR A 73 -12.85 -12.01 -6.64
C THR A 73 -12.56 -13.28 -7.42
N GLN A 74 -12.74 -14.42 -6.76
CA GLN A 74 -12.60 -15.72 -7.40
C GLN A 74 -13.97 -16.27 -7.85
N GLU A 75 -13.98 -17.10 -8.87
CA GLU A 75 -15.19 -17.85 -9.24
C GLU A 75 -15.60 -18.74 -8.07
N GLY A 76 -16.85 -18.62 -7.62
CA GLY A 76 -17.36 -19.32 -6.45
C GLY A 76 -17.30 -18.53 -5.12
N ASP A 77 -16.68 -17.36 -5.08
CA ASP A 77 -16.78 -16.47 -3.91
C ASP A 77 -18.23 -16.04 -3.69
N GLU A 78 -18.77 -16.35 -2.50
CA GLU A 78 -20.13 -16.04 -2.11
C GLU A 78 -20.16 -14.86 -1.13
N PHE A 79 -21.07 -13.93 -1.38
CA PHE A 79 -21.32 -12.78 -0.53
C PHE A 79 -22.80 -12.71 -0.18
N LEU A 80 -23.09 -12.60 1.10
CA LEU A 80 -24.42 -12.29 1.61
C LEU A 80 -24.37 -10.89 2.22
N MET A 81 -25.15 -9.96 1.67
CA MET A 81 -25.25 -8.60 2.20
C MET A 81 -26.56 -8.45 2.97
N CYS A 82 -26.45 -8.04 4.21
CA CYS A 82 -27.58 -7.68 5.05
C CYS A 82 -27.62 -6.17 5.25
N PHE A 83 -28.69 -5.51 4.81
CA PHE A 83 -28.95 -4.09 4.99
C PHE A 83 -30.40 -3.92 5.41
N GLY A 84 -30.65 -4.12 6.70
CA GLY A 84 -31.99 -4.44 7.21
C GLY A 84 -32.32 -5.90 6.90
N ASP A 85 -32.73 -6.19 5.68
CA ASP A 85 -32.93 -7.55 5.18
C ASP A 85 -31.66 -8.05 4.43
N CYS A 86 -31.52 -9.39 4.38
CA CYS A 86 -30.36 -10.01 3.72
C CYS A 86 -30.67 -10.39 2.26
N THR A 87 -29.67 -10.25 1.38
CA THR A 87 -29.76 -10.63 -0.04
C THR A 87 -28.44 -11.19 -0.54
N LEU A 88 -28.52 -12.11 -1.51
CA LEU A 88 -27.36 -12.58 -2.30
C LEU A 88 -27.10 -11.67 -3.52
N ASP A 89 -27.99 -10.74 -3.80
CA ASP A 89 -27.81 -9.77 -4.87
C ASP A 89 -26.76 -8.72 -4.51
N THR A 90 -26.22 -8.05 -5.51
CA THR A 90 -25.22 -6.99 -5.34
C THR A 90 -25.81 -5.65 -4.92
N ILE A 91 -27.14 -5.56 -4.76
CA ILE A 91 -27.87 -4.38 -4.28
C ILE A 91 -28.91 -4.82 -3.27
N SER A 92 -28.99 -4.11 -2.14
CA SER A 92 -29.92 -4.41 -1.06
C SER A 92 -31.33 -3.85 -1.29
N PRO A 93 -32.35 -4.31 -0.54
CA PRO A 93 -33.55 -3.55 -0.27
C PRO A 93 -33.22 -2.17 0.32
N SER A 94 -34.17 -1.26 0.30
CA SER A 94 -34.00 0.08 0.88
C SER A 94 -34.37 0.10 2.37
N VAL A 95 -33.64 0.93 3.13
CA VAL A 95 -33.88 1.19 4.56
C VAL A 95 -33.94 2.69 4.78
N THR A 96 -34.87 3.15 5.62
CA THR A 96 -34.91 4.57 6.01
C THR A 96 -34.19 4.76 7.34
N LEU A 97 -33.24 5.70 7.34
CA LEU A 97 -32.45 6.08 8.51
C LEU A 97 -32.96 7.41 9.07
N GLU A 98 -33.38 7.40 10.33
CA GLU A 98 -33.75 8.62 11.05
C GLU A 98 -32.55 9.47 11.38
N PRO A 99 -32.68 10.81 11.47
CA PRO A 99 -31.60 11.73 11.80
C PRO A 99 -30.93 11.38 13.13
N GLY A 100 -29.61 11.25 13.13
CA GLY A 100 -28.80 11.01 14.31
C GLY A 100 -28.94 9.63 14.97
N VAL A 101 -29.80 8.76 14.44
CA VAL A 101 -29.98 7.39 14.94
C VAL A 101 -28.97 6.46 14.29
N GLU A 102 -28.25 5.68 15.10
CA GLU A 102 -27.31 4.68 14.61
C GLU A 102 -28.07 3.44 14.10
N PHE A 103 -27.82 3.07 12.85
CA PHE A 103 -28.30 1.86 12.22
C PHE A 103 -27.18 0.80 12.25
N THR A 104 -27.45 -0.32 12.91
CA THR A 104 -26.46 -1.37 13.19
C THR A 104 -26.71 -2.67 12.43
N ASN A 105 -27.76 -2.72 11.61
CA ASN A 105 -28.12 -3.92 10.84
C ASN A 105 -27.57 -3.84 9.40
N PHE A 106 -26.28 -3.58 9.28
CA PHE A 106 -25.54 -3.63 8.03
C PHE A 106 -24.31 -4.51 8.19
N ASP A 107 -24.31 -5.65 7.51
CA ASP A 107 -23.15 -6.52 7.44
C ASP A 107 -22.98 -7.15 6.07
N ILE A 108 -21.75 -7.55 5.79
CA ILE A 108 -21.41 -8.36 4.62
C ILE A 108 -20.75 -9.63 5.13
N ALA A 109 -21.42 -10.77 4.92
CA ALA A 109 -20.86 -12.08 5.14
C ALA A 109 -20.19 -12.55 3.85
N TYR A 110 -18.96 -13.03 3.96
CA TYR A 110 -18.15 -13.54 2.89
C TYR A 110 -17.59 -14.92 3.23
N THR A 111 -17.83 -15.90 2.35
CA THR A 111 -17.25 -17.25 2.48
C THR A 111 -16.19 -17.44 1.41
N PRO A 112 -14.89 -17.41 1.77
CA PRO A 112 -13.80 -17.60 0.82
C PRO A 112 -13.65 -19.07 0.42
N ILE A 113 -13.46 -19.33 -0.86
CA ILE A 113 -13.20 -20.68 -1.39
C ILE A 113 -11.70 -21.01 -1.41
N ASN A 114 -10.84 -20.03 -1.20
CA ASN A 114 -9.38 -20.18 -1.17
C ASN A 114 -8.74 -19.00 -0.42
N ASN A 115 -7.41 -19.04 -0.34
CA ASN A 115 -6.61 -18.01 0.34
C ASN A 115 -6.19 -16.82 -0.53
N ASN A 116 -6.66 -16.70 -1.78
CA ASN A 116 -6.36 -15.54 -2.60
C ASN A 116 -7.04 -14.29 -2.03
N ASN A 117 -6.42 -13.13 -2.23
CA ASN A 117 -7.04 -11.87 -1.82
C ASN A 117 -8.35 -11.65 -2.58
N THR A 118 -9.29 -11.02 -1.92
CA THR A 118 -10.58 -10.65 -2.50
C THR A 118 -10.83 -9.18 -2.22
N LEU A 119 -11.28 -8.44 -3.23
CA LEU A 119 -11.55 -7.01 -3.14
C LEU A 119 -12.95 -6.70 -3.68
N ILE A 120 -13.75 -6.06 -2.84
CA ILE A 120 -15.04 -5.50 -3.24
C ILE A 120 -15.05 -4.00 -3.00
N LYS A 121 -15.87 -3.29 -3.75
CA LYS A 121 -16.19 -1.88 -3.51
C LYS A 121 -17.64 -1.77 -3.05
N VAL A 122 -17.85 -1.18 -1.90
CA VAL A 122 -19.18 -0.97 -1.29
C VAL A 122 -19.63 0.45 -1.57
N PHE A 123 -20.90 0.62 -1.85
CA PHE A 123 -21.55 1.90 -2.10
C PHE A 123 -22.75 2.06 -1.19
N LEU A 124 -22.95 3.25 -0.67
CA LEU A 124 -24.22 3.68 -0.10
C LEU A 124 -24.88 4.63 -1.09
N LEU A 125 -26.08 4.30 -1.49
CA LEU A 125 -26.84 4.99 -2.53
C LEU A 125 -28.10 5.62 -1.91
N ASN A 126 -28.45 6.81 -2.37
CA ASN A 126 -29.79 7.34 -2.16
C ASN A 126 -30.79 6.44 -2.90
N ALA A 127 -31.83 5.96 -2.23
CA ALA A 127 -32.80 5.04 -2.81
C ALA A 127 -33.75 5.70 -3.82
N GLU A 128 -33.87 7.03 -3.82
CA GLU A 128 -34.75 7.79 -4.71
C GLU A 128 -34.18 7.96 -6.10
N ASP A 129 -32.89 8.32 -6.20
CA ASP A 129 -32.23 8.67 -7.47
C ASP A 129 -31.01 7.80 -7.79
N ASN A 130 -30.64 6.86 -6.89
CA ASN A 130 -29.45 6.02 -6.95
C ASN A 130 -28.11 6.80 -7.01
N SER A 131 -28.11 8.06 -6.57
CA SER A 131 -26.86 8.82 -6.42
C SER A 131 -25.97 8.20 -5.35
N ILE A 132 -24.66 8.22 -5.59
CA ILE A 132 -23.68 7.69 -4.64
C ILE A 132 -23.48 8.73 -3.53
N LEU A 133 -23.78 8.35 -2.31
CA LEU A 133 -23.58 9.18 -1.11
C LEU A 133 -22.18 9.01 -0.54
N THR A 134 -21.68 7.78 -0.52
CA THR A 134 -20.30 7.44 -0.15
C THR A 134 -19.94 6.06 -0.68
N ASN A 135 -18.65 5.76 -0.69
CA ASN A 135 -18.14 4.45 -1.08
C ASN A 135 -16.85 4.13 -0.36
N PHE A 136 -16.56 2.86 -0.16
CA PHE A 136 -15.31 2.37 0.43
C PHE A 136 -14.99 0.98 -0.10
N TYR A 137 -13.77 0.50 0.16
CA TYR A 137 -13.31 -0.80 -0.27
C TYR A 137 -13.19 -1.74 0.92
N VAL A 138 -13.53 -3.01 0.70
CA VAL A 138 -13.26 -4.10 1.66
C VAL A 138 -12.33 -5.09 0.98
N LYS A 139 -11.14 -5.23 1.54
CA LYS A 139 -10.13 -6.19 1.11
C LYS A 139 -10.03 -7.32 2.11
N TYR A 140 -10.55 -8.47 1.73
CA TYR A 140 -10.33 -9.71 2.46
C TYR A 140 -8.98 -10.29 2.05
N TYR A 141 -8.11 -10.52 3.02
CA TYR A 141 -6.79 -11.09 2.78
C TYR A 141 -6.55 -12.26 3.74
N SER A 142 -5.82 -13.24 3.31
CA SER A 142 -5.32 -14.29 4.18
C SER A 142 -3.87 -13.98 4.51
N GLU A 143 -3.56 -13.91 5.79
CA GLU A 143 -2.20 -14.19 6.23
C GLU A 143 -1.95 -15.69 6.09
N VAL A 144 -2.11 -16.23 4.88
CA VAL A 144 -1.40 -17.46 4.63
C VAL A 144 0.03 -17.12 4.98
N SER A 145 0.55 -17.74 6.03
CA SER A 145 1.96 -18.00 6.11
C SER A 145 2.32 -18.85 4.88
N LEU A 146 2.35 -18.25 3.71
CA LEU A 146 3.32 -18.64 2.72
C LEU A 146 4.61 -18.64 3.53
N PRO A 147 5.34 -19.79 3.61
CA PRO A 147 6.61 -19.83 4.29
C PRO A 147 7.29 -18.56 3.86
N ALA A 148 7.42 -17.60 4.76
CA ALA A 148 7.56 -16.19 4.48
C ALA A 148 8.34 -16.09 3.19
N GLN A 149 7.72 -15.60 2.09
CA GLN A 149 8.55 -15.03 1.05
C GLN A 149 9.21 -13.90 1.81
N SER A 150 10.31 -14.29 2.45
CA SER A 150 11.20 -13.39 3.13
C SER A 150 11.35 -12.31 2.12
N LYS A 151 10.85 -11.10 2.39
CA LYS A 151 10.97 -9.96 1.46
C LYS A 151 12.40 -10.08 1.01
N ALA A 152 12.59 -10.61 -0.23
CA ALA A 152 13.86 -11.17 -0.61
C ALA A 152 14.84 -10.06 -0.32
N LYS A 153 15.67 -10.24 0.70
CA LYS A 153 16.54 -9.17 1.21
C LYS A 153 17.12 -8.50 0.00
N PRO A 154 16.91 -7.19 -0.19
CA PRO A 154 17.38 -6.53 -1.39
C PRO A 154 18.89 -6.69 -1.46
N MET A 155 19.41 -6.89 -2.66
CA MET A 155 20.86 -6.93 -2.87
C MET A 155 21.48 -5.66 -2.32
N SER A 156 22.52 -5.81 -1.53
CA SER A 156 23.31 -4.71 -0.99
C SER A 156 24.79 -4.96 -1.23
N ILE A 157 25.53 -3.89 -1.49
CA ILE A 157 27.00 -3.90 -1.54
C ILE A 157 27.51 -2.53 -1.17
N ASP A 158 28.37 -2.47 -0.17
CA ASP A 158 28.97 -1.24 0.29
C ASP A 158 30.45 -1.46 0.61
N VAL A 159 31.29 -0.50 0.19
CA VAL A 159 32.72 -0.51 0.42
C VAL A 159 33.07 0.56 1.44
N TYR A 160 33.74 0.15 2.52
CA TYR A 160 34.19 1.08 3.56
C TYR A 160 35.63 0.75 4.02
N PRO A 161 36.47 1.79 4.16
CA PRO A 161 36.24 3.19 3.81
C PRO A 161 36.19 3.44 2.30
N ASN A 162 35.45 4.47 1.88
CA ASN A 162 35.44 4.99 0.52
C ASN A 162 35.40 6.53 0.60
N PRO A 163 36.48 7.28 0.33
CA PRO A 163 37.74 6.86 -0.31
C PRO A 163 38.57 5.86 0.51
N MET A 164 39.17 4.89 -0.19
CA MET A 164 40.07 3.94 0.43
C MET A 164 41.55 4.31 0.18
N ALA A 165 42.38 4.15 1.21
CA ALA A 165 43.84 4.37 1.07
C ALA A 165 44.55 3.06 0.74
N VAL A 166 44.56 2.08 1.63
CA VAL A 166 45.27 0.80 1.48
C VAL A 166 44.32 -0.36 1.37
N ASN A 167 43.42 -0.49 2.33
CA ASN A 167 42.44 -1.59 2.42
C ASN A 167 41.05 -1.04 2.60
N ALA A 168 40.04 -1.79 2.15
CA ALA A 168 38.65 -1.58 2.45
C ALA A 168 37.93 -2.92 2.60
N VAL A 169 36.84 -2.89 3.34
CA VAL A 169 35.93 -4.03 3.51
C VAL A 169 34.72 -3.79 2.62
N VAL A 170 34.38 -4.77 1.82
CA VAL A 170 33.13 -4.84 1.07
C VAL A 170 32.15 -5.66 1.89
N ASN A 171 31.10 -5.04 2.41
CA ASN A 171 29.97 -5.74 2.99
C ASN A 171 28.93 -5.95 1.90
N TYR A 172 28.45 -7.16 1.72
CA TYR A 172 27.51 -7.44 0.66
C TYR A 172 26.52 -8.53 1.02
N TYR A 173 25.35 -8.45 0.37
CA TYR A 173 24.37 -9.51 0.29
C TYR A 173 23.90 -9.63 -1.17
N VAL A 174 24.08 -10.81 -1.74
CA VAL A 174 23.59 -11.13 -3.09
C VAL A 174 22.50 -12.19 -2.95
N PRO A 175 21.25 -11.94 -3.37
CA PRO A 175 20.18 -12.92 -3.30
C PRO A 175 20.53 -14.24 -4.00
N ALA A 176 20.08 -15.37 -3.45
CA ALA A 176 20.40 -16.72 -3.94
C ALA A 176 19.97 -17.00 -5.40
N LYS A 177 19.05 -16.20 -5.93
CA LYS A 177 18.63 -16.26 -7.35
C LYS A 177 19.75 -15.91 -8.33
N TYR A 178 20.78 -15.18 -7.92
CA TYR A 178 21.93 -14.82 -8.75
C TYR A 178 23.02 -15.87 -8.61
N LYS A 179 23.28 -16.60 -9.69
CA LYS A 179 24.26 -17.70 -9.73
C LYS A 179 25.65 -17.16 -10.03
N ASN A 180 26.65 -17.71 -9.35
CA ASN A 180 28.06 -17.38 -9.53
C ASN A 180 28.35 -15.87 -9.61
N PRO A 181 27.88 -15.07 -8.63
CA PRO A 181 28.06 -13.63 -8.68
C PRO A 181 29.55 -13.27 -8.53
N THR A 182 29.99 -12.26 -9.27
CA THR A 182 31.33 -11.70 -9.20
C THR A 182 31.28 -10.19 -8.99
N MET A 183 32.23 -9.65 -8.23
CA MET A 183 32.47 -8.22 -8.18
C MET A 183 33.61 -7.88 -9.12
N ILE A 184 33.39 -7.00 -10.08
CA ILE A 184 34.38 -6.55 -11.05
C ILE A 184 34.66 -5.08 -10.78
N ILE A 185 35.96 -4.75 -10.59
CA ILE A 185 36.43 -3.36 -10.48
C ILE A 185 36.98 -2.94 -11.84
N ARG A 186 36.49 -1.78 -12.35
CA ARG A 186 36.90 -1.18 -13.60
C ARG A 186 37.42 0.24 -13.37
N ASN A 187 38.39 0.67 -14.18
CA ASN A 187 38.84 2.04 -14.20
C ASN A 187 37.89 2.93 -15.02
N MET A 188 38.19 4.22 -15.12
CA MET A 188 37.40 5.24 -15.84
C MET A 188 37.20 4.94 -17.33
N VAL A 189 38.11 4.21 -17.97
CA VAL A 189 37.97 3.80 -19.38
C VAL A 189 37.32 2.43 -19.56
N GLY A 190 36.73 1.86 -18.47
CA GLY A 190 36.01 0.61 -18.50
C GLY A 190 36.88 -0.66 -18.46
N LYS A 191 38.21 -0.54 -18.40
CA LYS A 191 39.11 -1.70 -18.29
C LYS A 191 38.94 -2.37 -16.94
N THR A 192 38.70 -3.67 -16.94
CA THR A 192 38.69 -4.49 -15.72
C THR A 192 40.10 -4.53 -15.10
N VAL A 193 40.16 -4.17 -13.81
CA VAL A 193 41.45 -4.14 -13.06
C VAL A 193 41.47 -5.22 -11.97
N LYS A 194 40.34 -5.60 -11.41
CA LYS A 194 40.22 -6.72 -10.43
C LYS A 194 38.87 -7.40 -10.55
N THR A 195 38.85 -8.68 -10.21
CA THR A 195 37.62 -9.50 -10.10
C THR A 195 37.66 -10.34 -8.85
N TYR A 196 36.55 -10.42 -8.16
CA TYR A 196 36.36 -11.20 -6.95
C TYR A 196 35.10 -12.07 -7.06
N ASN A 197 35.21 -13.33 -6.69
CA ASN A 197 34.03 -14.20 -6.58
C ASN A 197 33.26 -13.84 -5.32
N LEU A 198 31.95 -13.72 -5.43
CA LEU A 198 31.05 -13.45 -4.32
C LEU A 198 30.23 -14.70 -3.98
N ARG A 199 29.69 -14.74 -2.78
CA ARG A 199 28.70 -15.74 -2.37
C ARG A 199 27.31 -15.17 -2.53
N SER A 200 26.32 -16.04 -2.79
CA SER A 200 24.92 -15.67 -2.84
C SER A 200 24.13 -16.35 -1.73
N GLY A 201 23.02 -15.73 -1.29
CA GLY A 201 22.11 -16.26 -0.29
C GLY A 201 22.48 -15.93 1.17
N GLU A 202 23.65 -15.34 1.42
CA GLU A 202 24.12 -14.96 2.75
C GLU A 202 24.79 -13.59 2.77
N GLU A 203 24.81 -12.95 3.94
CA GLU A 203 25.65 -11.77 4.16
C GLU A 203 27.12 -12.20 4.26
N ALA A 204 27.98 -11.50 3.53
CA ALA A 204 29.39 -11.80 3.55
C ALA A 204 30.24 -10.53 3.48
N LYS A 205 31.52 -10.69 3.81
CA LYS A 205 32.52 -9.64 3.78
C LYS A 205 33.69 -10.08 2.89
N LEU A 206 34.18 -9.13 2.11
CA LEU A 206 35.34 -9.30 1.26
C LEU A 206 36.35 -8.17 1.56
N ASN A 207 37.59 -8.52 1.84
CA ASN A 207 38.66 -7.54 1.96
C ASN A 207 39.28 -7.25 0.60
N ILE A 208 39.36 -5.97 0.24
CA ILE A 208 40.01 -5.51 -0.96
C ILE A 208 41.21 -4.64 -0.61
N ASN A 209 42.27 -4.73 -1.45
CA ASN A 209 43.50 -3.99 -1.27
C ASN A 209 43.78 -3.14 -2.52
N SER A 210 44.30 -1.91 -2.31
CA SER A 210 44.63 -0.97 -3.38
C SER A 210 46.08 -1.06 -3.89
N SER A 211 46.86 -2.03 -3.41
CA SER A 211 48.31 -2.09 -3.73
C SER A 211 48.63 -1.96 -5.23
N GLU A 212 47.81 -2.59 -6.07
CA GLU A 212 47.95 -2.58 -7.54
C GLU A 212 47.09 -1.52 -8.25
N LEU A 213 46.41 -0.66 -7.50
CA LEU A 213 45.54 0.37 -8.04
C LEU A 213 46.18 1.75 -7.80
N THR A 214 46.18 2.64 -8.80
CA THR A 214 46.59 4.01 -8.65
C THR A 214 45.53 4.89 -8.03
N ASN A 215 45.91 6.08 -7.53
CA ASN A 215 44.94 7.08 -7.10
C ASN A 215 43.98 7.40 -8.25
N GLY A 216 42.70 7.45 -7.96
CA GLY A 216 41.69 7.74 -8.97
C GLY A 216 40.31 7.21 -8.64
N VAL A 217 39.41 7.37 -9.60
CA VAL A 217 38.04 6.90 -9.57
C VAL A 217 37.94 5.57 -10.31
N TYR A 218 37.27 4.62 -9.66
CA TYR A 218 36.96 3.30 -10.18
C TYR A 218 35.47 3.05 -10.03
N PHE A 219 34.97 2.06 -10.75
CA PHE A 219 33.63 1.54 -10.59
C PHE A 219 33.70 0.08 -10.23
N TYR A 220 32.92 -0.34 -9.24
CA TYR A 220 32.74 -1.75 -8.94
C TYR A 220 31.31 -2.18 -9.28
N SER A 221 31.19 -3.31 -9.93
CA SER A 221 29.92 -3.86 -10.39
C SER A 221 29.75 -5.28 -9.88
N ILE A 222 28.52 -5.65 -9.46
CA ILE A 222 28.16 -7.05 -9.30
C ILE A 222 27.65 -7.56 -10.65
N VAL A 223 28.21 -8.68 -11.09
CA VAL A 223 27.85 -9.36 -12.33
C VAL A 223 27.46 -10.80 -12.01
N SER A 224 26.36 -11.28 -12.55
CA SER A 224 25.95 -12.69 -12.49
C SER A 224 25.52 -13.14 -13.87
N GLU A 225 25.99 -14.30 -14.31
CA GLU A 225 25.70 -14.87 -15.63
C GLU A 225 25.91 -13.88 -16.79
N GLY A 226 26.96 -13.04 -16.69
CA GLY A 226 27.30 -12.04 -17.70
C GLY A 226 26.47 -10.74 -17.64
N GLN A 227 25.46 -10.66 -16.80
CA GLN A 227 24.65 -9.45 -16.63
C GLN A 227 25.16 -8.59 -15.45
N THR A 228 25.30 -7.30 -15.67
CA THR A 228 25.63 -6.34 -14.61
C THR A 228 24.34 -6.03 -13.84
N ILE A 229 24.35 -6.30 -12.54
CA ILE A 229 23.18 -6.13 -11.67
C ILE A 229 23.19 -4.74 -11.01
N THR A 230 24.35 -4.30 -10.54
CA THR A 230 24.54 -2.98 -9.93
C THR A 230 25.95 -2.49 -10.14
N THR A 231 26.13 -1.16 -10.14
CA THR A 231 27.45 -0.50 -10.25
C THR A 231 27.48 0.67 -9.26
N LYS A 232 28.60 0.77 -8.52
CA LYS A 232 28.86 1.88 -7.59
C LYS A 232 30.28 2.42 -7.79
N LYS A 233 30.51 3.64 -7.31
CA LYS A 233 31.79 4.34 -7.39
C LYS A 233 32.71 3.94 -6.22
N LEU A 234 33.99 3.71 -6.53
CA LEU A 234 35.06 3.52 -5.57
C LEU A 234 36.12 4.58 -5.82
N VAL A 235 36.56 5.26 -4.79
CA VAL A 235 37.61 6.27 -4.85
C VAL A 235 38.85 5.73 -4.12
N ILE A 236 40.01 5.78 -4.78
CA ILE A 236 41.32 5.43 -4.19
C ILE A 236 42.11 6.70 -3.98
N ARG A 237 42.54 6.91 -2.75
CA ARG A 237 43.35 8.05 -2.33
C ARG A 237 44.38 7.58 -1.32
N LYS A 238 45.60 7.31 -1.82
CA LYS A 238 46.75 6.93 -1.01
C LYS A 238 47.47 8.18 -0.51
#